data_f642062998e5de489f8ffa5ab987af0c
#
_entry.id   f642062998e5de489f8ffa5ab987af0c
#
_cell.length_a   1.000
_cell.length_b   1.000
_cell.length_c   1.000
_cell.angle_alpha   90.00
_cell.angle_beta   90.00
_cell.angle_gamma   90.00
#
_symmetry.space_group_name_H-M   'P 1'
#
loop_
_entity.id
_entity.type
_entity.pdbx_description
1 polymer ?
#
loop_
_entity_poly.entity_id
_entity_poly.type
_entity_poly.pdbx_seq_one_letter_code
_entity_poly.pdbx_strand_id
1 'polypeptide(L)'
;MNNICCLLDTCTIINLIHIDKDDFLLKKLDKVNFTLNSVVFDEVRKNVYLPLNKGNQQKYSDKSTIEEKRKSINQVLPIFQRKKNDNEQLLNDLGNDYFDKIISVTKYSNKLNGELCSSAYALYLSRINSEKIFFYTDDYPAKEHFSPFFDHQQIGQIKDSVDLLILLYWLDDNFTETQLDNTLSDLHSLYATEVTVLKQKLQDFYNNNVNAKFKRSKEEIFNNLSSLINKLDKLDFKNIGNSYSFFEAKKSKCKDIFEILKSYNSVFELEIKFGTKTLLDKISQTRASIKENKIYKWSDLLSN
;
A
#
# COMPACT_ATOMS: atom_id res chain seq x y z
N MET A 1 -15.73 -1.67 -21.95
CA MET A 1 -14.55 -1.26 -21.15
C MET A 1 -13.23 -1.80 -21.73
N ASN A 2 -13.13 -1.97 -23.01
CA ASN A 2 -12.03 -2.70 -23.65
C ASN A 2 -10.67 -1.96 -23.63
N ASN A 3 -10.60 -0.73 -23.13
CA ASN A 3 -9.39 0.09 -23.18
C ASN A 3 -8.88 0.53 -21.80
N ILE A 4 -9.33 -0.11 -20.71
CA ILE A 4 -8.82 0.17 -19.36
C ILE A 4 -7.99 -1.01 -18.90
N CYS A 5 -6.76 -0.73 -18.46
CA CYS A 5 -5.87 -1.70 -17.83
C CYS A 5 -5.59 -1.29 -16.38
N CYS A 6 -5.77 -2.23 -15.45
CA CYS A 6 -5.41 -2.08 -14.05
C CYS A 6 -3.98 -2.59 -13.85
N LEU A 7 -3.04 -1.69 -13.66
CA LEU A 7 -1.67 -2.03 -13.33
C LEU A 7 -1.52 -2.09 -11.80
N LEU A 8 -1.07 -3.22 -11.28
CA LEU A 8 -1.00 -3.45 -9.83
C LEU A 8 0.43 -3.37 -9.34
N ASP A 9 0.60 -2.68 -8.21
CA ASP A 9 1.87 -2.60 -7.49
C ASP A 9 1.97 -3.65 -6.38
N THR A 10 3.16 -3.84 -5.85
CA THR A 10 3.52 -4.80 -4.79
C THR A 10 2.62 -4.67 -3.57
N CYS A 11 2.48 -3.45 -3.04
CA CYS A 11 1.67 -3.19 -1.84
C CYS A 11 0.19 -3.53 -2.07
N THR A 12 -0.39 -3.15 -3.21
CA THR A 12 -1.78 -3.44 -3.55
C THR A 12 -2.03 -4.94 -3.68
N ILE A 13 -1.13 -5.69 -4.33
CA ILE A 13 -1.24 -7.16 -4.46
C ILE A 13 -1.16 -7.83 -3.09
N ILE A 14 -0.19 -7.45 -2.26
CA ILE A 14 -0.04 -8.01 -0.90
C ILE A 14 -1.29 -7.72 -0.07
N ASN A 15 -1.82 -6.50 -0.12
CA ASN A 15 -3.05 -6.14 0.57
C ASN A 15 -4.23 -7.01 0.12
N LEU A 16 -4.46 -7.11 -1.19
CA LEU A 16 -5.52 -7.97 -1.74
C LEU A 16 -5.41 -9.40 -1.24
N ILE A 17 -4.22 -10.01 -1.33
CA ILE A 17 -4.00 -11.38 -0.87
C ILE A 17 -4.32 -11.53 0.61
N HIS A 18 -3.94 -10.57 1.46
CA HIS A 18 -4.13 -10.67 2.91
C HIS A 18 -5.55 -10.39 3.38
N ILE A 19 -6.31 -9.53 2.70
CA ILE A 19 -7.71 -9.25 3.03
C ILE A 19 -8.68 -10.21 2.35
N ASP A 20 -8.25 -10.92 1.31
CA ASP A 20 -9.09 -11.87 0.59
C ASP A 20 -9.50 -13.05 1.46
N LYS A 21 -10.78 -13.44 1.36
CA LYS A 21 -11.38 -14.57 2.02
C LYS A 21 -12.03 -15.45 0.94
N ASP A 22 -11.69 -16.72 0.92
CA ASP A 22 -12.27 -17.72 0.02
C ASP A 22 -12.16 -17.37 -1.48
N ASP A 23 -11.05 -16.73 -1.85
CA ASP A 23 -10.76 -16.22 -3.21
C ASP A 23 -11.84 -15.25 -3.75
N PHE A 24 -12.56 -14.59 -2.85
CA PHE A 24 -13.68 -13.72 -3.22
C PHE A 24 -13.23 -12.50 -4.03
N LEU A 25 -12.22 -11.77 -3.56
CA LEU A 25 -11.68 -10.58 -4.25
C LEU A 25 -10.91 -10.97 -5.51
N LEU A 26 -10.19 -12.07 -5.48
CA LEU A 26 -9.41 -12.56 -6.61
C LEU A 26 -10.30 -12.99 -7.78
N LYS A 27 -11.44 -13.65 -7.49
CA LYS A 27 -12.45 -13.95 -8.52
C LYS A 27 -13.05 -12.70 -9.14
N LYS A 28 -13.14 -11.59 -8.39
CA LYS A 28 -13.58 -10.30 -8.93
C LYS A 28 -12.49 -9.61 -9.73
N LEU A 29 -11.24 -9.69 -9.26
CA LEU A 29 -10.08 -9.17 -9.97
C LEU A 29 -9.92 -9.83 -11.37
N ASP A 30 -10.25 -11.10 -11.50
CA ASP A 30 -10.21 -11.82 -12.78
C ASP A 30 -11.22 -11.26 -13.84
N LYS A 31 -12.23 -10.50 -13.39
CA LYS A 31 -13.20 -9.83 -14.30
C LYS A 31 -12.67 -8.53 -14.88
N VAL A 32 -11.56 -8.01 -14.40
CA VAL A 32 -10.93 -6.80 -14.92
C VAL A 32 -9.66 -7.14 -15.69
N ASN A 33 -9.35 -6.32 -16.68
CA ASN A 33 -8.07 -6.43 -17.38
C ASN A 33 -6.98 -5.90 -16.42
N PHE A 34 -6.25 -6.81 -15.78
CA PHE A 34 -5.13 -6.42 -14.90
C PHE A 34 -3.82 -7.05 -15.32
N THR A 35 -2.75 -6.36 -14.99
CA THR A 35 -1.38 -6.77 -15.26
C THR A 35 -0.44 -6.25 -14.16
N LEU A 36 0.79 -6.74 -14.16
CA LEU A 36 1.86 -6.26 -13.29
C LEU A 36 3.22 -6.45 -13.99
N ASN A 37 4.20 -5.68 -13.56
CA ASN A 37 5.58 -5.85 -14.02
C ASN A 37 6.27 -7.05 -13.32
N SER A 38 7.22 -7.68 -13.97
CA SER A 38 7.98 -8.82 -13.39
C SER A 38 8.73 -8.44 -12.12
N VAL A 39 9.26 -7.21 -12.03
CA VAL A 39 9.93 -6.70 -10.83
C VAL A 39 8.96 -6.65 -9.65
N VAL A 40 7.74 -6.17 -9.87
CA VAL A 40 6.66 -6.18 -8.87
C VAL A 40 6.35 -7.61 -8.42
N PHE A 41 6.27 -8.56 -9.34
CA PHE A 41 6.01 -9.95 -8.97
C PHE A 41 7.12 -10.54 -8.08
N ASP A 42 8.37 -10.23 -8.38
CA ASP A 42 9.51 -10.68 -7.56
C ASP A 42 9.51 -10.03 -6.17
N GLU A 43 9.12 -8.77 -6.07
CA GLU A 43 8.91 -8.08 -4.79
C GLU A 43 7.76 -8.71 -3.99
N VAL A 44 6.63 -9.01 -4.64
CA VAL A 44 5.51 -9.73 -4.00
C VAL A 44 5.97 -11.06 -3.43
N ARG A 45 6.69 -11.87 -4.21
CA ARG A 45 7.22 -13.17 -3.73
C ARG A 45 8.11 -13.04 -2.51
N LYS A 46 8.91 -11.99 -2.41
CA LYS A 46 9.81 -11.74 -1.27
C LYS A 46 9.04 -11.27 -0.03
N ASN A 47 7.98 -10.47 -0.23
CA ASN A 47 7.39 -9.69 0.84
C ASN A 47 6.02 -10.22 1.31
N VAL A 48 5.31 -11.02 0.51
CA VAL A 48 3.93 -11.46 0.80
C VAL A 48 3.79 -12.25 2.12
N TYR A 49 4.87 -12.86 2.60
CA TYR A 49 4.87 -13.58 3.87
C TYR A 49 5.24 -12.72 5.09
N LEU A 50 5.73 -11.50 4.87
CA LEU A 50 6.15 -10.62 5.98
C LEU A 50 5.04 -10.33 7.00
N PRO A 51 3.78 -10.08 6.60
CA PRO A 51 2.69 -9.88 7.54
C PRO A 51 2.45 -11.08 8.47
N LEU A 52 2.70 -12.31 8.00
CA LEU A 52 2.57 -13.53 8.81
C LEU A 52 3.69 -13.66 9.85
N ASN A 53 4.87 -13.12 9.53
CA ASN A 53 6.07 -13.27 10.35
C ASN A 53 6.23 -12.14 11.37
N LYS A 54 5.61 -10.98 11.16
CA LYS A 54 5.70 -9.79 12.03
C LYS A 54 4.93 -9.90 13.34
N GLY A 55 4.35 -11.07 13.67
CA GLY A 55 3.65 -11.28 14.93
C GLY A 55 2.43 -10.36 15.06
N ASN A 56 1.68 -10.17 14.00
CA ASN A 56 0.38 -9.50 14.00
C ASN A 56 -0.61 -10.37 14.76
N GLN A 57 -0.46 -10.36 16.09
CA GLN A 57 -1.11 -11.26 17.04
C GLN A 57 -2.64 -11.21 17.01
N GLN A 58 -3.25 -10.20 16.38
CA GLN A 58 -4.71 -10.10 16.28
C GLN A 58 -5.29 -10.81 15.06
N LYS A 59 -4.60 -10.82 13.91
CA LYS A 59 -5.11 -11.44 12.67
C LYS A 59 -4.55 -12.84 12.42
N TYR A 60 -3.32 -13.11 12.86
CA TYR A 60 -2.62 -14.39 12.71
C TYR A 60 -2.10 -14.83 14.07
N SER A 61 -3.05 -15.11 15.00
CA SER A 61 -2.76 -15.37 16.41
C SER A 61 -2.29 -16.80 16.71
N ASP A 62 -2.54 -17.72 15.81
CA ASP A 62 -2.23 -19.14 15.99
C ASP A 62 -1.52 -19.73 14.75
N LYS A 63 -0.82 -20.85 14.98
CA LYS A 63 -0.06 -21.54 13.94
C LYS A 63 -0.96 -22.08 12.81
N SER A 64 -2.18 -22.52 13.13
CA SER A 64 -3.11 -23.07 12.14
C SER A 64 -3.52 -22.01 11.13
N THR A 65 -3.94 -20.84 11.60
CA THR A 65 -4.31 -19.69 10.77
C THR A 65 -3.15 -19.23 9.89
N ILE A 66 -1.92 -19.24 10.41
CA ILE A 66 -0.71 -18.89 9.63
C ILE A 66 -0.48 -19.93 8.52
N GLU A 67 -0.59 -21.22 8.81
CA GLU A 67 -0.38 -22.28 7.82
C GLU A 67 -1.47 -22.27 6.74
N GLU A 68 -2.72 -22.08 7.11
CA GLU A 68 -3.83 -21.93 6.17
C GLU A 68 -3.60 -20.74 5.21
N LYS A 69 -3.20 -19.59 5.76
CA LYS A 69 -2.90 -18.42 4.94
C LYS A 69 -1.69 -18.63 4.04
N ARG A 70 -0.65 -19.34 4.51
CA ARG A 70 0.49 -19.72 3.66
C ARG A 70 0.07 -20.60 2.49
N LYS A 71 -0.82 -21.57 2.72
CA LYS A 71 -1.37 -22.41 1.65
C LYS A 71 -2.15 -21.56 0.64
N SER A 72 -3.03 -20.68 1.13
CA SER A 72 -3.79 -19.75 0.29
C SER A 72 -2.86 -18.88 -0.57
N ILE A 73 -1.81 -18.28 0.01
CA ILE A 73 -0.82 -17.48 -0.72
C ILE A 73 -0.19 -18.30 -1.85
N ASN A 74 0.23 -19.54 -1.57
CA ASN A 74 0.84 -20.42 -2.58
C ASN A 74 -0.11 -20.76 -3.73
N GLN A 75 -1.41 -20.86 -3.46
CA GLN A 75 -2.42 -21.11 -4.49
C GLN A 75 -2.69 -19.88 -5.37
N VAL A 76 -2.53 -18.69 -4.82
CA VAL A 76 -2.86 -17.41 -5.45
C VAL A 76 -1.71 -16.84 -6.27
N LEU A 77 -0.46 -17.00 -5.82
CA LEU A 77 0.71 -16.48 -6.53
C LEU A 77 0.77 -16.84 -8.02
N PRO A 78 0.39 -18.08 -8.46
CA PRO A 78 0.35 -18.42 -9.88
C PRO A 78 -0.62 -17.56 -10.72
N ILE A 79 -1.66 -16.96 -10.13
CA ILE A 79 -2.58 -16.06 -10.83
C ILE A 79 -1.82 -14.81 -11.26
N PHE A 80 -1.09 -14.20 -10.34
CA PHE A 80 -0.27 -13.02 -10.61
C PHE A 80 0.92 -13.35 -11.53
N GLN A 81 1.52 -14.53 -11.36
CA GLN A 81 2.61 -14.97 -12.25
C GLN A 81 2.19 -15.00 -13.73
N ARG A 82 0.98 -15.44 -14.03
CA ARG A 82 0.45 -15.49 -15.40
C ARG A 82 0.14 -14.12 -16.00
N LYS A 83 -0.01 -13.10 -15.15
CA LYS A 83 -0.35 -11.73 -15.54
C LYS A 83 0.86 -10.80 -15.53
N LYS A 84 2.05 -11.31 -15.17
CA LYS A 84 3.26 -10.52 -15.19
C LYS A 84 3.77 -10.30 -16.61
N ASN A 85 4.31 -9.13 -16.85
CA ASN A 85 4.99 -8.77 -18.09
C ASN A 85 6.45 -8.48 -17.81
N ASP A 86 7.32 -9.02 -18.63
CA ASP A 86 8.76 -8.85 -18.49
C ASP A 86 9.24 -7.58 -19.20
N ASN A 87 10.26 -6.96 -18.63
CA ASN A 87 10.87 -5.76 -19.19
C ASN A 87 11.59 -6.02 -20.52
N GLU A 88 11.92 -7.27 -20.82
CA GLU A 88 12.67 -7.65 -22.02
C GLU A 88 11.93 -7.23 -23.30
N GLN A 89 10.63 -7.53 -23.40
CA GLN A 89 9.84 -7.13 -24.56
C GLN A 89 9.79 -5.61 -24.71
N LEU A 90 9.59 -4.90 -23.60
CA LEU A 90 9.56 -3.44 -23.55
C LEU A 90 10.89 -2.84 -24.04
N LEU A 91 12.04 -3.40 -23.61
CA LEU A 91 13.35 -2.94 -24.04
C LEU A 91 13.64 -3.30 -25.50
N ASN A 92 13.17 -4.44 -26.00
CA ASN A 92 13.28 -4.81 -27.41
C ASN A 92 12.51 -3.84 -28.31
N ASP A 93 11.32 -3.37 -27.86
CA ASP A 93 10.47 -2.48 -28.66
C ASP A 93 10.93 -1.01 -28.59
N LEU A 94 11.47 -0.55 -27.45
CA LEU A 94 11.74 0.87 -27.17
C LEU A 94 13.23 1.21 -27.02
N GLY A 95 14.11 0.18 -26.98
CA GLY A 95 15.54 0.33 -26.80
C GLY A 95 16.02 0.22 -25.35
N ASN A 96 17.29 -0.17 -25.21
CA ASN A 96 17.89 -0.44 -23.87
C ASN A 96 18.00 0.81 -22.98
N ASP A 97 17.96 2.00 -23.56
CA ASP A 97 18.01 3.28 -22.85
C ASP A 97 16.63 3.79 -22.39
N TYR A 98 15.56 3.00 -22.57
CA TYR A 98 14.21 3.43 -22.27
C TYR A 98 14.02 3.82 -20.79
N PHE A 99 14.52 3.01 -19.87
CA PHE A 99 14.43 3.34 -18.43
C PHE A 99 15.22 4.59 -18.07
N ASP A 100 16.38 4.82 -18.66
CA ASP A 100 17.17 6.03 -18.44
C ASP A 100 16.42 7.28 -18.92
N LYS A 101 15.69 7.18 -20.03
CA LYS A 101 14.80 8.25 -20.52
C LYS A 101 13.68 8.53 -19.53
N ILE A 102 13.02 7.50 -18.99
CA ILE A 102 11.98 7.67 -17.97
C ILE A 102 12.56 8.31 -16.70
N ILE A 103 13.71 7.87 -16.22
CA ILE A 103 14.41 8.44 -15.07
C ILE A 103 14.71 9.94 -15.33
N SER A 104 15.21 10.28 -16.51
CA SER A 104 15.54 11.66 -16.85
C SER A 104 14.33 12.61 -16.84
N VAL A 105 13.18 12.12 -17.30
CA VAL A 105 11.91 12.88 -17.34
C VAL A 105 11.28 12.98 -15.95
N THR A 106 11.26 11.87 -15.21
CA THR A 106 10.61 11.80 -13.90
C THR A 106 11.53 12.26 -12.76
N LYS A 107 12.85 12.27 -12.98
CA LYS A 107 13.87 12.50 -11.95
C LYS A 107 13.74 11.55 -10.76
N TYR A 108 13.24 10.36 -11.01
CA TYR A 108 13.11 9.32 -10.00
C TYR A 108 14.45 8.68 -9.65
N SER A 109 14.47 7.87 -8.58
CA SER A 109 15.65 7.11 -8.15
C SER A 109 16.24 6.26 -9.29
N ASN A 110 17.57 6.17 -9.36
CA ASN A 110 18.30 5.35 -10.36
C ASN A 110 18.16 3.83 -10.13
N LYS A 111 17.27 3.40 -9.25
CA LYS A 111 17.01 1.97 -9.01
C LYS A 111 15.83 1.52 -9.84
N LEU A 112 16.02 0.44 -10.59
CA LEU A 112 14.92 -0.31 -11.22
C LEU A 112 14.16 -1.06 -10.13
N ASN A 113 13.14 -0.41 -9.58
CA ASN A 113 12.20 -0.96 -8.61
C ASN A 113 10.79 -1.10 -9.21
N GLY A 114 9.86 -1.65 -8.43
CA GLY A 114 8.49 -1.89 -8.88
C GLY A 114 7.80 -0.65 -9.43
N GLU A 115 7.94 0.50 -8.76
CA GLU A 115 7.27 1.76 -9.13
C GLU A 115 7.79 2.32 -10.46
N LEU A 116 9.12 2.37 -10.64
CA LEU A 116 9.72 2.87 -11.88
C LEU A 116 9.36 1.95 -13.06
N CYS A 117 9.51 0.64 -12.87
CA CYS A 117 9.19 -0.34 -13.90
C CYS A 117 7.70 -0.31 -14.27
N SER A 118 6.82 -0.18 -13.29
CA SER A 118 5.38 -0.05 -13.51
C SER A 118 5.04 1.24 -14.25
N SER A 119 5.63 2.36 -13.87
CA SER A 119 5.37 3.67 -14.52
C SER A 119 5.87 3.68 -15.96
N ALA A 120 7.04 3.12 -16.23
CA ALA A 120 7.56 2.93 -17.58
C ALA A 120 6.66 1.99 -18.42
N TYR A 121 6.22 0.90 -17.82
CA TYR A 121 5.33 -0.06 -18.48
C TYR A 121 3.95 0.54 -18.73
N ALA A 122 3.44 1.38 -17.83
CA ALA A 122 2.19 2.11 -18.02
C ALA A 122 2.23 3.03 -19.26
N LEU A 123 3.33 3.76 -19.45
CA LEU A 123 3.50 4.58 -20.66
C LEU A 123 3.54 3.72 -21.92
N TYR A 124 4.27 2.61 -21.91
CA TYR A 124 4.34 1.66 -23.01
C TYR A 124 2.94 1.16 -23.41
N LEU A 125 2.18 0.61 -22.46
CA LEU A 125 0.81 0.12 -22.71
C LEU A 125 -0.11 1.23 -23.24
N SER A 126 -0.01 2.43 -22.69
CA SER A 126 -0.79 3.57 -23.15
C SER A 126 -0.50 3.94 -24.60
N ARG A 127 0.74 3.80 -25.06
CA ARG A 127 1.15 4.18 -26.43
C ARG A 127 0.96 3.07 -27.45
N ILE A 128 1.31 1.84 -27.10
CA ILE A 128 1.25 0.71 -28.03
C ILE A 128 -0.16 0.13 -28.12
N ASN A 129 -0.84 0.00 -26.98
CA ASN A 129 -2.17 -0.62 -26.94
C ASN A 129 -3.32 0.41 -26.92
N SER A 130 -3.01 1.70 -26.84
CA SER A 130 -4.01 2.78 -26.65
C SER A 130 -4.88 2.54 -25.41
N GLU A 131 -4.31 1.96 -24.36
CA GLU A 131 -4.98 1.69 -23.09
C GLU A 131 -4.92 2.90 -22.15
N LYS A 132 -5.98 3.11 -21.37
CA LYS A 132 -5.97 4.02 -20.23
C LYS A 132 -5.58 3.22 -18.99
N ILE A 133 -4.49 3.62 -18.35
CA ILE A 133 -3.93 2.87 -17.25
C ILE A 133 -4.41 3.42 -15.91
N PHE A 134 -4.94 2.53 -15.07
CA PHE A 134 -5.12 2.78 -13.64
C PHE A 134 -4.02 2.05 -12.89
N PHE A 135 -3.05 2.81 -12.40
CA PHE A 135 -1.94 2.25 -11.60
C PHE A 135 -2.32 2.29 -10.13
N TYR A 136 -2.46 1.12 -9.53
CA TYR A 136 -2.86 0.96 -8.14
C TYR A 136 -1.64 0.73 -7.25
N THR A 137 -1.33 1.72 -6.41
CA THR A 137 -0.27 1.65 -5.40
C THR A 137 -0.70 2.38 -4.13
N ASP A 138 -0.36 1.83 -2.96
CA ASP A 138 -0.54 2.50 -1.67
C ASP A 138 0.72 3.27 -1.25
N ASP A 139 1.80 3.17 -2.04
CA ASP A 139 3.02 3.93 -1.83
C ASP A 139 2.81 5.40 -2.19
N TYR A 140 2.79 6.24 -1.15
CA TYR A 140 2.57 7.66 -1.34
C TYR A 140 3.72 8.35 -2.09
N PRO A 141 5.01 8.12 -1.79
CA PRO A 141 6.11 8.65 -2.56
C PRO A 141 6.00 8.35 -4.06
N ALA A 142 5.60 7.13 -4.42
CA ALA A 142 5.36 6.76 -5.81
C ALA A 142 4.22 7.58 -6.43
N LYS A 143 3.10 7.75 -5.71
CA LYS A 143 1.98 8.60 -6.15
C LYS A 143 2.41 10.04 -6.39
N GLU A 144 3.05 10.66 -5.41
CA GLU A 144 3.49 12.05 -5.49
C GLU A 144 4.44 12.25 -6.67
N HIS A 145 5.36 11.31 -6.86
CA HIS A 145 6.41 11.43 -7.84
C HIS A 145 5.92 11.21 -9.28
N PHE A 146 5.11 10.17 -9.49
CA PHE A 146 4.68 9.78 -10.83
C PHE A 146 3.36 10.40 -11.29
N SER A 147 2.54 10.99 -10.39
CA SER A 147 1.27 11.61 -10.81
C SER A 147 1.46 12.70 -11.87
N PRO A 148 2.41 13.64 -11.75
CA PRO A 148 2.66 14.61 -12.81
C PRO A 148 3.07 13.98 -14.15
N PHE A 149 3.84 12.88 -14.10
CA PHE A 149 4.25 12.14 -15.30
C PHE A 149 3.03 11.49 -15.98
N PHE A 150 2.15 10.85 -15.21
CA PHE A 150 0.91 10.26 -15.72
C PHE A 150 0.00 11.32 -16.37
N ASP A 151 -0.16 12.46 -15.70
CA ASP A 151 -1.00 13.56 -16.18
C ASP A 151 -0.44 14.19 -17.45
N HIS A 152 0.84 14.58 -17.46
CA HIS A 152 1.48 15.21 -18.63
C HIS A 152 1.55 14.26 -19.83
N GLN A 153 1.78 12.97 -19.58
CA GLN A 153 1.83 11.99 -20.65
C GLN A 153 0.45 11.41 -21.00
N GLN A 154 -0.64 11.85 -20.36
CA GLN A 154 -1.99 11.36 -20.64
C GLN A 154 -2.10 9.82 -20.55
N ILE A 155 -1.39 9.19 -19.60
CA ILE A 155 -1.33 7.74 -19.43
C ILE A 155 -2.62 7.23 -18.80
N GLY A 156 -3.08 7.90 -17.75
CA GLY A 156 -4.22 7.50 -16.94
C GLY A 156 -4.17 8.12 -15.55
N GLN A 157 -4.41 7.33 -14.51
CA GLN A 157 -4.46 7.81 -13.13
C GLN A 157 -3.73 6.86 -12.19
N ILE A 158 -3.08 7.42 -11.18
CA ILE A 158 -2.54 6.66 -10.05
C ILE A 158 -3.61 6.62 -8.96
N LYS A 159 -3.90 5.43 -8.47
CA LYS A 159 -4.96 5.08 -7.53
C LYS A 159 -4.37 4.30 -6.34
N ASP A 160 -5.21 3.88 -5.39
CA ASP A 160 -4.82 3.03 -4.26
C ASP A 160 -5.72 1.81 -4.12
N SER A 161 -5.41 0.96 -3.13
CA SER A 161 -6.19 -0.25 -2.86
C SER A 161 -7.67 0.04 -2.56
N VAL A 162 -7.99 1.17 -1.95
CA VAL A 162 -9.40 1.58 -1.71
C VAL A 162 -10.12 1.81 -3.02
N ASP A 163 -9.48 2.54 -3.95
CA ASP A 163 -10.06 2.79 -5.28
C ASP A 163 -10.24 1.49 -6.07
N LEU A 164 -9.32 0.53 -5.93
CA LEU A 164 -9.45 -0.78 -6.57
C LEU A 164 -10.66 -1.55 -6.01
N LEU A 165 -10.84 -1.57 -4.68
CA LEU A 165 -11.99 -2.22 -4.06
C LEU A 165 -13.32 -1.59 -4.51
N ILE A 166 -13.37 -0.26 -4.64
CA ILE A 166 -14.54 0.46 -5.17
C ILE A 166 -14.77 0.08 -6.65
N LEU A 167 -13.72 -0.02 -7.45
CA LEU A 167 -13.86 -0.46 -8.85
C LEU A 167 -14.41 -1.88 -8.93
N LEU A 168 -13.90 -2.82 -8.14
CA LEU A 168 -14.40 -4.20 -8.12
C LEU A 168 -15.86 -4.26 -7.66
N TYR A 169 -16.24 -3.45 -6.66
CA TYR A 169 -17.63 -3.31 -6.22
C TYR A 169 -18.53 -2.75 -7.33
N TRP A 170 -18.09 -1.72 -8.00
CA TRP A 170 -18.85 -1.07 -9.07
C TRP A 170 -19.09 -1.97 -10.28
N LEU A 171 -18.16 -2.89 -10.58
CA LEU A 171 -18.22 -3.78 -11.73
C LEU A 171 -18.96 -5.11 -11.47
N ASP A 172 -19.23 -5.45 -10.23
CA ASP A 172 -19.82 -6.74 -9.87
C ASP A 172 -21.05 -6.59 -8.99
N ASP A 173 -22.24 -6.83 -9.57
CA ASP A 173 -23.52 -6.73 -8.86
C ASP A 173 -23.62 -7.69 -7.67
N ASN A 174 -22.89 -8.79 -7.68
CA ASN A 174 -22.82 -9.74 -6.56
C ASN A 174 -21.88 -9.28 -5.43
N PHE A 175 -21.16 -8.17 -5.59
CA PHE A 175 -20.37 -7.59 -4.52
C PHE A 175 -21.23 -6.63 -3.70
N THR A 176 -21.79 -7.08 -2.59
CA THR A 176 -22.71 -6.29 -1.77
C THR A 176 -21.99 -5.18 -0.98
N GLU A 177 -22.74 -4.14 -0.57
CA GLU A 177 -22.23 -3.06 0.30
C GLU A 177 -21.64 -3.59 1.60
N THR A 178 -22.32 -4.56 2.23
CA THR A 178 -21.83 -5.21 3.46
C THR A 178 -20.48 -5.90 3.23
N GLN A 179 -20.31 -6.56 2.09
CA GLN A 179 -19.03 -7.19 1.76
C GLN A 179 -17.95 -6.14 1.50
N LEU A 180 -18.28 -5.03 0.83
CA LEU A 180 -17.34 -3.93 0.62
C LEU A 180 -16.92 -3.28 1.96
N ASP A 181 -17.89 -2.98 2.85
CA ASP A 181 -17.60 -2.42 4.19
C ASP A 181 -16.71 -3.37 5.01
N ASN A 182 -16.99 -4.67 4.99
CA ASN A 182 -16.17 -5.68 5.65
C ASN A 182 -14.75 -5.74 5.06
N THR A 183 -14.61 -5.71 3.74
CA THR A 183 -13.31 -5.73 3.06
C THR A 183 -12.49 -4.49 3.39
N LEU A 184 -13.12 -3.30 3.39
CA LEU A 184 -12.48 -2.06 3.81
C LEU A 184 -12.10 -2.08 5.29
N SER A 185 -12.90 -2.71 6.15
CA SER A 185 -12.57 -2.93 7.56
C SER A 185 -11.36 -3.85 7.73
N ASP A 186 -11.26 -4.91 6.92
CA ASP A 186 -10.11 -5.79 6.92
C ASP A 186 -8.84 -5.06 6.43
N LEU A 187 -8.95 -4.22 5.41
CA LEU A 187 -7.85 -3.38 4.92
C LEU A 187 -7.42 -2.36 5.99
N HIS A 188 -8.39 -1.69 6.64
CA HIS A 188 -8.09 -0.80 7.76
C HIS A 188 -7.33 -1.54 8.87
N SER A 189 -7.79 -2.72 9.24
CA SER A 189 -7.18 -3.54 10.29
C SER A 189 -5.75 -3.98 9.93
N LEU A 190 -5.48 -4.23 8.65
CA LEU A 190 -4.15 -4.61 8.17
C LEU A 190 -3.13 -3.49 8.44
N TYR A 191 -3.48 -2.23 8.17
CA TYR A 191 -2.64 -1.06 8.46
C TYR A 191 -2.67 -0.67 9.94
N ALA A 192 -3.85 -0.62 10.55
CA ALA A 192 -4.03 -0.22 11.95
C ALA A 192 -3.36 -1.18 12.94
N THR A 193 -3.22 -2.46 12.60
CA THR A 193 -2.51 -3.43 13.45
C THR A 193 -1.03 -3.05 13.57
N GLU A 194 -0.36 -2.67 12.49
CA GLU A 194 1.03 -2.23 12.55
C GLU A 194 1.17 -0.97 13.42
N VAL A 195 0.27 -0.01 13.28
CA VAL A 195 0.21 1.20 14.10
C VAL A 195 0.04 0.87 15.59
N THR A 196 -0.91 -0.02 15.90
CA THR A 196 -1.20 -0.43 17.29
C THR A 196 -0.03 -1.16 17.92
N VAL A 197 0.60 -2.09 17.19
CA VAL A 197 1.77 -2.83 17.69
C VAL A 197 2.97 -1.92 17.86
N LEU A 198 3.21 -1.01 16.92
CA LEU A 198 4.26 0.01 17.06
C LEU A 198 4.01 0.87 18.30
N LYS A 199 2.80 1.41 18.46
CA LYS A 199 2.43 2.21 19.64
C LYS A 199 2.70 1.44 20.92
N GLN A 200 2.25 0.18 21.02
CA GLN A 200 2.47 -0.64 22.23
C GLN A 200 3.95 -0.83 22.55
N LYS A 201 4.77 -1.18 21.56
CA LYS A 201 6.23 -1.33 21.78
C LYS A 201 6.91 -0.06 22.22
N LEU A 202 6.53 1.09 21.65
CA LEU A 202 7.06 2.38 22.05
C LEU A 202 6.57 2.77 23.46
N GLN A 203 5.31 2.46 23.80
CA GLN A 203 4.76 2.70 25.14
C GLN A 203 5.45 1.83 26.19
N ASP A 204 5.70 0.56 25.90
CA ASP A 204 6.43 -0.35 26.80
C ASP A 204 7.86 0.14 27.01
N PHE A 205 8.54 0.55 25.91
CA PHE A 205 9.88 1.15 26.02
C PHE A 205 9.85 2.43 26.88
N TYR A 206 8.89 3.31 26.62
CA TYR A 206 8.70 4.54 27.39
C TYR A 206 8.51 4.25 28.87
N ASN A 207 7.57 3.36 29.22
CA ASN A 207 7.26 3.01 30.60
C ASN A 207 8.45 2.38 31.35
N ASN A 208 9.19 1.50 30.67
CA ASN A 208 10.35 0.82 31.26
C ASN A 208 11.56 1.74 31.47
N ASN A 209 11.62 2.88 30.78
CA ASN A 209 12.75 3.79 30.80
C ASN A 209 12.43 5.15 31.43
N VAL A 210 11.23 5.35 31.99
CA VAL A 210 10.77 6.60 32.65
C VAL A 210 11.41 6.77 34.03
N ASN A 211 12.71 6.59 34.19
CA ASN A 211 13.35 7.03 35.42
C ASN A 211 13.90 8.46 35.30
N ALA A 212 14.00 9.16 36.41
CA ALA A 212 14.41 10.57 36.44
C ALA A 212 15.81 10.82 35.81
N LYS A 213 16.70 9.83 35.88
CA LYS A 213 18.05 9.90 35.31
C LYS A 213 18.01 9.83 33.78
N PHE A 214 17.23 8.89 33.21
CA PHE A 214 17.06 8.76 31.76
C PHE A 214 16.37 10.01 31.19
N LYS A 215 15.30 10.47 31.84
CA LYS A 215 14.52 11.64 31.40
C LYS A 215 15.40 12.91 31.36
N ARG A 216 16.24 13.15 32.35
CA ARG A 216 17.13 14.31 32.36
C ARG A 216 18.25 14.24 31.33
N SER A 217 18.84 13.07 31.11
CA SER A 217 19.97 12.91 30.19
C SER A 217 19.55 12.86 28.71
N LYS A 218 18.30 12.52 28.41
CA LYS A 218 17.77 12.33 27.04
C LYS A 218 16.43 13.02 26.86
N GLU A 219 16.22 14.18 27.47
CA GLU A 219 14.94 14.90 27.52
C GLU A 219 14.32 15.10 26.12
N GLU A 220 15.11 15.53 25.15
CA GLU A 220 14.66 15.77 23.79
C GLU A 220 14.16 14.47 23.11
N ILE A 221 14.91 13.36 23.29
CA ILE A 221 14.51 12.04 22.76
C ILE A 221 13.19 11.59 23.40
N PHE A 222 13.08 11.79 24.71
CA PHE A 222 11.92 11.42 25.48
C PHE A 222 10.66 12.20 25.09
N ASN A 223 10.79 13.51 24.89
CA ASN A 223 9.69 14.37 24.45
C ASN A 223 9.22 14.00 23.03
N ASN A 224 10.15 13.73 22.11
CA ASN A 224 9.77 13.28 20.77
C ASN A 224 9.13 11.89 20.77
N LEU A 225 9.58 10.97 21.63
CA LEU A 225 8.97 9.66 21.79
C LEU A 225 7.54 9.77 22.33
N SER A 226 7.31 10.58 23.34
CA SER A 226 5.97 10.87 23.90
C SER A 226 5.05 11.49 22.85
N SER A 227 5.56 12.45 22.08
CA SER A 227 4.82 13.07 20.97
C SER A 227 4.44 12.05 19.89
N LEU A 228 5.37 11.18 19.51
CA LEU A 228 5.10 10.12 18.53
C LEU A 228 4.05 9.14 19.03
N ILE A 229 4.15 8.67 20.29
CA ILE A 229 3.14 7.78 20.89
C ILE A 229 1.75 8.44 20.86
N ASN A 230 1.65 9.73 21.19
CA ASN A 230 0.39 10.46 21.17
C ASN A 230 -0.17 10.61 19.74
N LYS A 231 0.68 10.82 18.74
CA LYS A 231 0.27 10.84 17.33
C LYS A 231 -0.29 9.48 16.90
N LEU A 232 0.40 8.38 17.20
CA LEU A 232 -0.05 7.02 16.88
C LEU A 232 -1.36 6.66 17.60
N ASP A 233 -1.54 7.13 18.83
CA ASP A 233 -2.77 6.91 19.60
C ASP A 233 -3.99 7.60 18.96
N LYS A 234 -3.77 8.79 18.43
CA LYS A 234 -4.81 9.60 17.74
C LYS A 234 -4.94 9.28 16.26
N LEU A 235 -4.16 8.35 15.74
CA LEU A 235 -4.04 8.09 14.29
C LEU A 235 -3.74 9.38 13.51
N ASP A 236 -2.96 10.28 14.10
CA ASP A 236 -2.51 11.53 13.48
C ASP A 236 -1.18 11.28 12.78
N PHE A 237 -1.25 11.03 11.48
CA PHE A 237 -0.05 10.75 10.67
C PHE A 237 0.54 12.01 10.02
N LYS A 238 -0.01 13.19 10.31
CA LYS A 238 0.53 14.44 9.74
C LYS A 238 1.96 14.65 10.19
N ASN A 239 2.87 14.75 9.22
CA ASN A 239 4.32 14.90 9.43
C ASN A 239 4.92 13.78 10.31
N ILE A 240 4.37 12.56 10.25
CA ILE A 240 4.89 11.44 11.06
C ILE A 240 6.28 11.01 10.60
N GLY A 241 6.60 11.17 9.32
CA GLY A 241 7.92 10.93 8.74
C GLY A 241 9.01 11.79 9.39
N ASN A 242 8.70 13.02 9.86
CA ASN A 242 9.64 13.86 10.58
C ASN A 242 10.07 13.22 11.91
N SER A 243 9.17 12.47 12.55
CA SER A 243 9.52 11.72 13.77
C SER A 243 10.50 10.61 13.46
N TYR A 244 10.31 9.87 12.37
CA TYR A 244 11.27 8.86 11.93
C TYR A 244 12.65 9.46 11.64
N SER A 245 12.70 10.52 10.84
CA SER A 245 13.95 11.24 10.49
C SER A 245 14.67 11.78 11.73
N PHE A 246 13.94 12.27 12.72
CA PHE A 246 14.54 12.72 13.99
C PHE A 246 15.26 11.57 14.71
N PHE A 247 14.62 10.41 14.86
CA PHE A 247 15.24 9.26 15.52
C PHE A 247 16.35 8.64 14.69
N GLU A 248 16.25 8.65 13.37
CA GLU A 248 17.31 8.22 12.47
C GLU A 248 18.56 9.08 12.60
N ALA A 249 18.42 10.40 12.60
CA ALA A 249 19.53 11.33 12.79
C ALA A 249 20.22 11.17 14.16
N LYS A 250 19.48 10.70 15.18
CA LYS A 250 19.98 10.48 16.54
C LYS A 250 20.14 9.01 16.91
N LYS A 251 20.22 8.10 15.93
CA LYS A 251 20.27 6.64 16.14
C LYS A 251 21.36 6.17 17.10
N SER A 252 22.51 6.84 17.14
CA SER A 252 23.60 6.52 18.09
C SER A 252 23.23 6.75 19.57
N LYS A 253 22.26 7.67 19.82
CA LYS A 253 21.81 8.02 21.19
C LYS A 253 20.52 7.27 21.59
N CYS A 254 19.79 6.70 20.64
CA CYS A 254 18.49 6.05 20.83
C CYS A 254 18.34 4.76 20.00
N LYS A 255 19.40 3.94 19.97
CA LYS A 255 19.46 2.72 19.13
C LYS A 255 18.22 1.83 19.27
N ASP A 256 17.80 1.55 20.51
CA ASP A 256 16.68 0.63 20.76
C ASP A 256 15.35 1.17 20.21
N ILE A 257 15.12 2.49 20.36
CA ILE A 257 13.93 3.15 19.77
C ILE A 257 14.01 3.05 18.25
N PHE A 258 15.16 3.37 17.65
CA PHE A 258 15.32 3.38 16.20
C PHE A 258 15.13 1.98 15.59
N GLU A 259 15.59 0.91 16.23
CA GLU A 259 15.36 -0.47 15.79
C GLU A 259 13.87 -0.83 15.83
N ILE A 260 13.13 -0.36 16.85
CA ILE A 260 11.67 -0.51 16.86
C ILE A 260 11.06 0.21 15.67
N LEU A 261 11.39 1.49 15.44
CA LEU A 261 10.81 2.28 14.33
C LEU A 261 11.13 1.67 12.97
N LYS A 262 12.36 1.22 12.76
CA LYS A 262 12.81 0.58 11.52
C LYS A 262 12.01 -0.69 11.19
N SER A 263 11.60 -1.44 12.20
CA SER A 263 10.78 -2.65 12.03
C SER A 263 9.34 -2.35 11.58
N TYR A 264 8.90 -1.10 11.66
CA TYR A 264 7.56 -0.62 11.29
C TYR A 264 7.63 0.60 10.37
N ASN A 265 8.61 0.62 9.46
CA ASN A 265 8.83 1.74 8.54
C ASN A 265 7.57 2.11 7.75
N SER A 266 6.78 1.11 7.33
CA SER A 266 5.50 1.27 6.62
C SER A 266 4.52 2.22 7.32
N VAL A 267 4.54 2.32 8.65
CA VAL A 267 3.67 3.24 9.40
C VAL A 267 4.01 4.70 9.11
N PHE A 268 5.27 5.01 8.85
CA PHE A 268 5.74 6.38 8.59
C PHE A 268 5.47 6.83 7.14
N GLU A 269 5.04 5.91 6.29
CA GLU A 269 4.64 6.14 4.90
C GLU A 269 3.12 6.30 4.74
N LEU A 270 2.34 6.19 5.84
CA LEU A 270 0.88 6.32 5.80
C LEU A 270 0.40 7.77 5.62
N GLU A 271 1.30 8.73 5.80
CA GLU A 271 0.96 10.14 5.63
C GLU A 271 0.76 10.49 4.15
N ILE A 272 -0.30 11.24 3.85
CA ILE A 272 -0.48 11.91 2.57
C ILE A 272 -0.13 13.38 2.75
N LYS A 273 0.88 13.88 2.02
CA LYS A 273 1.30 15.29 2.03
C LYS A 273 0.16 16.27 1.70
N PHE A 274 0.38 17.55 1.93
CA PHE A 274 -0.52 18.68 1.65
C PHE A 274 -1.81 18.72 2.47
N GLY A 275 -1.77 18.27 3.72
CA GLY A 275 -2.90 18.32 4.64
C GLY A 275 -4.05 17.40 4.25
N THR A 276 -3.81 16.53 3.28
CA THR A 276 -4.73 15.50 2.85
C THR A 276 -4.60 14.26 3.73
N LYS A 277 -5.45 13.32 3.52
CA LYS A 277 -5.77 12.21 4.42
C LYS A 277 -4.79 11.07 4.28
N THR A 278 -4.56 10.37 5.35
CA THR A 278 -3.91 9.07 5.32
C THR A 278 -4.80 8.05 4.61
N LEU A 279 -4.22 6.94 4.20
CA LEU A 279 -5.01 5.82 3.65
C LEU A 279 -6.09 5.35 4.65
N LEU A 280 -5.79 5.36 5.96
CA LEU A 280 -6.75 5.02 7.02
C LEU A 280 -7.93 6.00 7.07
N ASP A 281 -7.69 7.30 6.90
CA ASP A 281 -8.76 8.30 6.82
C ASP A 281 -9.61 8.08 5.57
N LYS A 282 -8.99 7.79 4.43
CA LYS A 282 -9.70 7.47 3.18
C LYS A 282 -10.60 6.25 3.34
N ILE A 283 -10.09 5.17 3.96
CA ILE A 283 -10.88 3.98 4.26
C ILE A 283 -12.08 4.35 5.14
N SER A 284 -11.85 5.09 6.22
CA SER A 284 -12.90 5.49 7.16
C SER A 284 -13.99 6.31 6.48
N GLN A 285 -13.60 7.26 5.61
CA GLN A 285 -14.56 8.09 4.86
C GLN A 285 -15.30 7.30 3.78
N THR A 286 -14.64 6.37 3.10
CA THR A 286 -15.30 5.50 2.12
C THR A 286 -16.37 4.66 2.82
N ARG A 287 -16.07 4.11 3.99
CA ARG A 287 -17.03 3.36 4.80
C ARG A 287 -18.20 4.22 5.26
N ALA A 288 -17.97 5.47 5.63
CA ALA A 288 -19.05 6.43 5.93
C ALA A 288 -19.90 6.71 4.68
N SER A 289 -19.28 6.90 3.52
CA SER A 289 -19.97 7.16 2.26
C SER A 289 -20.85 5.98 1.78
N ILE A 290 -20.45 4.75 2.07
CA ILE A 290 -21.29 3.56 1.85
C ILE A 290 -22.57 3.65 2.70
N LYS A 291 -22.43 3.90 4.01
CA LYS A 291 -23.56 4.01 4.95
C LYS A 291 -24.51 5.17 4.62
N GLU A 292 -24.03 6.19 3.96
CA GLU A 292 -24.79 7.34 3.50
C GLU A 292 -25.36 7.18 2.09
N ASN A 293 -25.24 5.98 1.49
CA ASN A 293 -25.66 5.67 0.12
C ASN A 293 -25.07 6.65 -0.92
N LYS A 294 -23.77 7.00 -0.77
CA LYS A 294 -23.05 7.89 -1.70
C LYS A 294 -22.19 7.15 -2.72
N ILE A 295 -22.08 5.83 -2.60
CA ILE A 295 -21.35 4.98 -3.53
C ILE A 295 -22.35 4.04 -4.21
N TYR A 296 -22.56 4.25 -5.49
CA TYR A 296 -23.54 3.54 -6.31
C TYR A 296 -22.86 2.52 -7.24
N LYS A 297 -23.55 1.45 -7.55
CA LYS A 297 -23.22 0.60 -8.70
C LYS A 297 -23.77 1.21 -9.98
N TRP A 298 -23.17 0.81 -11.09
CA TRP A 298 -23.71 1.21 -12.39
C TRP A 298 -25.14 0.71 -12.62
N SER A 299 -25.40 -0.53 -12.20
CA SER A 299 -26.74 -1.14 -12.26
C SER A 299 -27.79 -0.33 -11.48
N ASP A 300 -27.43 0.24 -10.34
CA ASP A 300 -28.36 1.04 -9.52
C ASP A 300 -28.84 2.30 -10.26
N LEU A 301 -28.01 2.85 -11.14
CA LEU A 301 -28.34 4.03 -11.96
C LEU A 301 -29.15 3.70 -13.21
N LEU A 302 -29.19 2.43 -13.61
CA LEU A 302 -29.96 1.97 -14.77
C LEU A 302 -31.36 1.45 -14.40
N SER A 303 -31.60 1.22 -13.13
CA SER A 303 -32.85 0.66 -12.59
C SER A 303 -33.92 1.77 -12.40
N ASN A 304 -34.35 2.39 -13.51
CA ASN A 304 -35.53 3.28 -13.56
C ASN A 304 -36.50 2.85 -14.67
#